data_3e9598095fb001023058e2182e1d3387
#
_entry.id   3e9598095fb001023058e2182e1d3387
#
_cell.length_a   1.000
_cell.length_b   1.000
_cell.length_c   1.000
_cell.angle_alpha   90.00
_cell.angle_beta   90.00
_cell.angle_gamma   90.00
#
_symmetry.space_group_name_H-M   'P 1'
#
loop_
_entity.id
_entity.type
_entity.pdbx_description
1 polymer ?
#
loop_
_entity_poly.entity_id
_entity_poly.type
_entity_poly.pdbx_seq_one_letter_code
_entity_poly.pdbx_strand_id
1 'polypeptide(L)'
;MPPQPSPPPAPPPTMPAPLPPFDLDLLRTFVTIVDSGGFTRAAERLGRTQSTISLQIKRLEDGLGKRLFLREGRGLDLTPDGEVLLTYARRLLGMAGEACALLMEPEVGGVVRLGTPEDFATAHLPDVLWRFSRAHPQVALEVQCDFTVNLLDRFSRGEYDLVLCKREPQGPAGGVKVWREPLFWVASDRLILDAGAPVPLVLAPPPDIHRKRAIDALDARGRPWRMAYTSPSLAGIKAAVTAGLGVTILPKDMLAPGFHIVNAEHDLPDLPDIETALYRRPGPLPKAVDLLAEHIIRSLEKTATG
;
A
#
# COMPACT_ATOMS: atom_id res chain seq x y z
N MET A 1 -31.00 32.04 -56.18
CA MET A 1 -30.55 31.07 -55.20
C MET A 1 -31.70 30.82 -54.21
N PRO A 2 -32.27 29.64 -54.08
CA PRO A 2 -33.33 29.41 -53.10
C PRO A 2 -32.76 29.38 -51.68
N PRO A 3 -33.55 29.82 -50.63
CA PRO A 3 -33.11 29.82 -49.27
C PRO A 3 -32.84 28.41 -48.75
N GLN A 4 -31.75 28.27 -48.02
CA GLN A 4 -31.40 26.98 -47.36
C GLN A 4 -32.40 26.67 -46.22
N PRO A 5 -32.78 25.39 -46.03
CA PRO A 5 -33.67 25.02 -44.94
C PRO A 5 -32.97 25.20 -43.58
N SER A 6 -33.70 25.71 -42.61
CA SER A 6 -33.22 25.89 -41.23
C SER A 6 -32.78 24.59 -40.61
N PRO A 7 -31.69 24.55 -39.83
CA PRO A 7 -31.25 23.32 -39.15
C PRO A 7 -32.33 22.80 -38.16
N PRO A 8 -32.43 21.51 -38.00
CA PRO A 8 -33.39 20.92 -37.04
C PRO A 8 -33.09 21.37 -35.59
N PRO A 9 -34.13 21.50 -34.74
CA PRO A 9 -33.94 21.91 -33.36
C PRO A 9 -33.05 20.89 -32.62
N ALA A 10 -32.19 21.41 -31.75
CA ALA A 10 -31.32 20.57 -30.89
C ALA A 10 -32.17 19.63 -30.04
N PRO A 11 -31.74 18.37 -29.82
CA PRO A 11 -32.45 17.45 -28.95
C PRO A 11 -32.57 18.01 -27.54
N PRO A 12 -33.69 17.76 -26.83
CA PRO A 12 -33.85 18.23 -25.48
C PRO A 12 -32.72 17.68 -24.57
N PRO A 13 -32.29 18.44 -23.55
CA PRO A 13 -31.26 17.97 -22.64
C PRO A 13 -31.68 16.66 -22.00
N THR A 14 -30.86 15.63 -22.14
CA THR A 14 -31.07 14.31 -21.57
C THR A 14 -31.15 14.47 -20.04
N MET A 15 -32.29 14.16 -19.42
CA MET A 15 -32.41 14.16 -17.98
C MET A 15 -31.31 13.26 -17.37
N PRO A 16 -30.60 13.72 -16.35
CA PRO A 16 -29.61 12.87 -15.68
C PRO A 16 -30.30 11.58 -15.20
N ALA A 17 -29.62 10.45 -15.36
CA ALA A 17 -30.11 9.16 -14.86
C ALA A 17 -30.46 9.31 -13.35
N PRO A 18 -31.54 8.65 -12.87
CA PRO A 18 -31.88 8.71 -11.46
C PRO A 18 -30.67 8.33 -10.61
N LEU A 19 -30.40 9.12 -9.56
CA LEU A 19 -29.30 8.86 -8.64
C LEU A 19 -29.42 7.42 -8.08
N PRO A 20 -28.32 6.69 -8.00
CA PRO A 20 -28.35 5.35 -7.41
C PRO A 20 -28.81 5.43 -5.95
N PRO A 21 -29.48 4.41 -5.41
CA PRO A 21 -30.04 4.39 -4.06
C PRO A 21 -28.98 4.27 -2.96
N PHE A 22 -27.80 4.88 -3.15
CA PHE A 22 -26.66 4.78 -2.23
C PHE A 22 -26.69 5.92 -1.21
N ASP A 23 -27.12 5.60 0.01
CA ASP A 23 -26.90 6.42 1.19
C ASP A 23 -25.53 6.03 1.80
N LEU A 24 -24.66 7.02 2.02
CA LEU A 24 -23.32 6.79 2.60
C LEU A 24 -23.41 6.17 4.01
N ASP A 25 -24.45 6.44 4.77
CA ASP A 25 -24.64 5.83 6.10
C ASP A 25 -24.97 4.34 5.99
N LEU A 26 -25.78 3.95 5.00
CA LEU A 26 -26.05 2.54 4.69
C LEU A 26 -24.80 1.82 4.19
N LEU A 27 -24.00 2.45 3.32
CA LEU A 27 -22.73 1.90 2.86
C LEU A 27 -21.74 1.75 4.01
N ARG A 28 -21.65 2.73 4.92
CA ARG A 28 -20.80 2.66 6.10
C ARG A 28 -21.21 1.50 7.01
N THR A 29 -22.51 1.33 7.21
CA THR A 29 -23.05 0.22 8.00
C THR A 29 -22.67 -1.13 7.37
N PHE A 30 -22.87 -1.27 6.07
CA PHE A 30 -22.51 -2.48 5.33
C PHE A 30 -21.01 -2.83 5.47
N VAL A 31 -20.12 -1.88 5.19
CA VAL A 31 -18.67 -2.07 5.33
C VAL A 31 -18.29 -2.42 6.76
N THR A 32 -18.89 -1.73 7.76
CA THR A 32 -18.58 -2.00 9.17
C THR A 32 -18.99 -3.40 9.60
N ILE A 33 -20.11 -3.95 9.09
CA ILE A 33 -20.53 -5.33 9.37
C ILE A 33 -19.50 -6.32 8.86
N VAL A 34 -19.02 -6.12 7.64
CA VAL A 34 -18.00 -6.99 7.03
C VAL A 34 -16.69 -6.91 7.81
N ASP A 35 -16.19 -5.70 8.08
CA ASP A 35 -14.91 -5.48 8.79
C ASP A 35 -14.95 -5.98 10.24
N SER A 36 -16.11 -5.98 10.89
CA SER A 36 -16.29 -6.47 12.25
C SER A 36 -16.61 -7.98 12.31
N GLY A 37 -16.85 -8.61 11.15
CA GLY A 37 -17.21 -10.02 11.04
C GLY A 37 -18.55 -10.37 11.72
N GLY A 38 -19.52 -9.43 11.79
CA GLY A 38 -20.86 -9.69 12.29
C GLY A 38 -21.66 -8.47 12.69
N PHE A 39 -22.99 -8.65 12.69
CA PHE A 39 -23.97 -7.58 12.97
C PHE A 39 -23.86 -7.03 14.41
N THR A 40 -23.67 -7.90 15.41
CA THR A 40 -23.58 -7.49 16.82
C THR A 40 -22.34 -6.59 17.04
N ARG A 41 -21.19 -7.03 16.58
CA ARG A 41 -19.93 -6.26 16.71
C ARG A 41 -19.97 -4.96 15.95
N ALA A 42 -20.62 -4.93 14.77
CA ALA A 42 -20.83 -3.72 14.01
C ALA A 42 -21.76 -2.74 14.74
N ALA A 43 -22.83 -3.25 15.39
CA ALA A 43 -23.75 -2.42 16.17
C ALA A 43 -23.01 -1.73 17.32
N GLU A 44 -22.18 -2.45 18.07
CA GLU A 44 -21.33 -1.90 19.14
C GLU A 44 -20.39 -0.82 18.59
N ARG A 45 -19.69 -1.11 17.47
CA ARG A 45 -18.73 -0.17 16.84
C ARG A 45 -19.38 1.10 16.33
N LEU A 46 -20.65 1.02 15.87
CA LEU A 46 -21.40 2.18 15.36
C LEU A 46 -22.26 2.86 16.45
N GLY A 47 -22.25 2.38 17.70
CA GLY A 47 -23.08 2.91 18.77
C GLY A 47 -24.59 2.78 18.48
N ARG A 48 -25.00 1.68 17.81
CA ARG A 48 -26.39 1.41 17.39
C ARG A 48 -26.86 0.06 17.90
N THR A 49 -28.18 -0.19 17.84
CA THR A 49 -28.72 -1.52 18.14
C THR A 49 -28.58 -2.45 16.92
N GLN A 50 -28.49 -3.77 17.15
CA GLN A 50 -28.47 -4.76 16.09
C GLN A 50 -29.70 -4.68 15.18
N SER A 51 -30.88 -4.40 15.74
CA SER A 51 -32.11 -4.20 14.96
C SER A 51 -32.02 -3.01 14.00
N THR A 52 -31.41 -1.92 14.43
CA THR A 52 -31.16 -0.75 13.58
C THR A 52 -30.22 -1.10 12.43
N ILE A 53 -29.12 -1.78 12.71
CA ILE A 53 -28.14 -2.22 11.71
C ILE A 53 -28.82 -3.17 10.70
N SER A 54 -29.61 -4.14 11.17
CA SER A 54 -30.34 -5.07 10.30
C SER A 54 -31.36 -4.36 9.40
N LEU A 55 -32.05 -3.33 9.92
CA LEU A 55 -32.99 -2.54 9.14
C LEU A 55 -32.27 -1.69 8.06
N GLN A 56 -31.11 -1.14 8.38
CA GLN A 56 -30.29 -0.40 7.43
C GLN A 56 -29.82 -1.28 6.27
N ILE A 57 -29.34 -2.50 6.57
CA ILE A 57 -28.96 -3.46 5.51
C ILE A 57 -30.17 -3.85 4.68
N LYS A 58 -31.30 -4.12 5.29
CA LYS A 58 -32.52 -4.41 4.54
C LYS A 58 -32.88 -3.28 3.58
N ARG A 59 -32.81 -2.02 4.03
CA ARG A 59 -33.07 -0.84 3.16
C ARG A 59 -32.08 -0.77 1.99
N LEU A 60 -30.82 -1.08 2.23
CA LEU A 60 -29.79 -1.10 1.19
C LEU A 60 -30.09 -2.22 0.18
N GLU A 61 -30.39 -3.44 0.64
CA GLU A 61 -30.74 -4.57 -0.20
C GLU A 61 -32.05 -4.31 -1.00
N ASP A 62 -33.07 -3.76 -0.36
CA ASP A 62 -34.33 -3.43 -1.01
C ASP A 62 -34.16 -2.35 -2.10
N GLY A 63 -33.31 -1.34 -1.84
CA GLY A 63 -32.98 -0.28 -2.80
C GLY A 63 -32.20 -0.80 -4.01
N LEU A 64 -31.38 -1.82 -3.84
CA LEU A 64 -30.61 -2.45 -4.91
C LEU A 64 -31.36 -3.59 -5.61
N GLY A 65 -32.41 -4.11 -4.99
CA GLY A 65 -33.08 -5.33 -5.46
C GLY A 65 -32.20 -6.57 -5.37
N LYS A 66 -31.17 -6.57 -4.51
CA LYS A 66 -30.14 -7.61 -4.39
C LYS A 66 -29.88 -7.96 -2.93
N ARG A 67 -29.60 -9.22 -2.67
CA ARG A 67 -29.07 -9.66 -1.37
C ARG A 67 -27.56 -9.48 -1.34
N LEU A 68 -27.06 -8.98 -0.20
CA LEU A 68 -25.62 -8.71 0.00
C LEU A 68 -24.98 -9.77 0.90
N PHE A 69 -25.76 -10.38 1.79
CA PHE A 69 -25.31 -11.43 2.69
C PHE A 69 -26.02 -12.76 2.41
N LEU A 70 -25.29 -13.87 2.51
CA LEU A 70 -25.86 -15.22 2.45
C LEU A 70 -26.62 -15.50 3.75
N ARG A 71 -27.76 -16.18 3.63
CA ARG A 71 -28.63 -16.52 4.77
C ARG A 71 -28.28 -17.84 5.49
N GLU A 72 -27.44 -18.66 4.87
CA GLU A 72 -27.12 -20.01 5.36
C GLU A 72 -25.65 -20.11 5.71
N GLY A 73 -25.37 -20.45 6.99
CA GLY A 73 -24.02 -20.69 7.51
C GLY A 73 -23.82 -20.18 8.94
N ARG A 74 -22.79 -20.68 9.60
CA ARG A 74 -22.37 -20.20 10.95
C ARG A 74 -21.52 -18.93 10.88
N GLY A 75 -21.35 -18.34 9.69
CA GLY A 75 -20.51 -17.17 9.43
C GLY A 75 -21.26 -16.03 8.72
N LEU A 76 -20.58 -14.91 8.55
CA LEU A 76 -21.02 -13.75 7.79
C LEU A 76 -20.39 -13.83 6.39
N ASP A 77 -21.09 -14.44 5.45
CA ASP A 77 -20.60 -14.57 4.08
C ASP A 77 -21.32 -13.60 3.15
N LEU A 78 -20.57 -13.02 2.23
CA LEU A 78 -21.10 -12.13 1.18
C LEU A 78 -21.62 -12.92 -0.02
N THR A 79 -22.64 -12.38 -0.66
CA THR A 79 -23.00 -12.79 -2.01
C THR A 79 -22.01 -12.21 -3.02
N PRO A 80 -21.96 -12.70 -4.29
CA PRO A 80 -21.17 -12.06 -5.35
C PRO A 80 -21.51 -10.57 -5.55
N ASP A 81 -22.80 -10.20 -5.45
CA ASP A 81 -23.25 -8.81 -5.48
C ASP A 81 -22.73 -8.01 -4.26
N GLY A 82 -22.64 -8.67 -3.08
CA GLY A 82 -22.05 -8.11 -1.86
C GLY A 82 -20.57 -7.82 -2.01
N GLU A 83 -19.79 -8.70 -2.61
CA GLU A 83 -18.36 -8.48 -2.84
C GLU A 83 -18.10 -7.30 -3.79
N VAL A 84 -18.88 -7.23 -4.88
CA VAL A 84 -18.85 -6.10 -5.80
C VAL A 84 -19.16 -4.80 -5.05
N LEU A 85 -20.27 -4.79 -4.29
CA LEU A 85 -20.63 -3.59 -3.53
C LEU A 85 -19.58 -3.22 -2.50
N LEU A 86 -18.95 -4.17 -1.81
CA LEU A 86 -17.91 -3.90 -0.81
C LEU A 86 -16.75 -3.08 -1.41
N THR A 87 -16.31 -3.49 -2.59
CA THR A 87 -15.24 -2.79 -3.31
C THR A 87 -15.61 -1.34 -3.61
N TYR A 88 -16.80 -1.12 -4.17
CA TYR A 88 -17.25 0.24 -4.49
C TYR A 88 -17.64 1.06 -3.26
N ALA A 89 -18.26 0.46 -2.24
CA ALA A 89 -18.63 1.14 -1.00
C ALA A 89 -17.40 1.70 -0.28
N ARG A 90 -16.32 0.93 -0.19
CA ARG A 90 -15.04 1.41 0.38
C ARG A 90 -14.48 2.61 -0.41
N ARG A 91 -14.55 2.58 -1.74
CA ARG A 91 -14.09 3.70 -2.59
C ARG A 91 -14.95 4.95 -2.39
N LEU A 92 -16.27 4.82 -2.41
CA LEU A 92 -17.23 5.93 -2.22
C LEU A 92 -17.08 6.58 -0.84
N LEU A 93 -16.96 5.76 0.22
CA LEU A 93 -16.73 6.26 1.58
C LEU A 93 -15.36 6.94 1.72
N GLY A 94 -14.35 6.43 1.04
CA GLY A 94 -13.04 7.07 0.96
C GLY A 94 -13.11 8.45 0.31
N MET A 95 -13.75 8.56 -0.86
CA MET A 95 -13.94 9.82 -1.57
C MET A 95 -14.78 10.84 -0.77
N ALA A 96 -15.84 10.38 -0.11
CA ALA A 96 -16.66 11.25 0.77
C ALA A 96 -15.85 11.76 1.97
N GLY A 97 -15.02 10.89 2.58
CA GLY A 97 -14.10 11.28 3.64
C GLY A 97 -13.06 12.31 3.19
N GLU A 98 -12.48 12.12 2.01
CA GLU A 98 -11.55 13.08 1.39
C GLU A 98 -12.22 14.43 1.14
N ALA A 99 -13.43 14.43 0.58
CA ALA A 99 -14.19 15.67 0.35
C ALA A 99 -14.50 16.40 1.66
N CYS A 100 -14.93 15.69 2.70
CA CYS A 100 -15.15 16.28 4.02
C CYS A 100 -13.87 16.84 4.63
N ALA A 101 -12.74 16.14 4.51
CA ALA A 101 -11.45 16.63 5.00
C ALA A 101 -11.05 17.93 4.30
N LEU A 102 -11.21 18.00 2.97
CA LEU A 102 -10.92 19.20 2.18
C LEU A 102 -11.78 20.42 2.55
N LEU A 103 -13.02 20.17 2.98
CA LEU A 103 -13.99 21.24 3.25
C LEU A 103 -14.08 21.67 4.72
N MET A 104 -13.78 20.76 5.64
CA MET A 104 -14.01 20.95 7.08
C MET A 104 -12.74 21.17 7.90
N GLU A 105 -11.57 20.80 7.39
CA GLU A 105 -10.33 21.07 8.13
C GLU A 105 -9.85 22.50 7.86
N PRO A 106 -9.40 23.24 8.92
CA PRO A 106 -8.67 24.48 8.70
C PRO A 106 -7.43 24.14 7.87
N GLU A 107 -7.04 25.05 6.96
CA GLU A 107 -5.89 24.89 6.06
C GLU A 107 -4.66 24.44 6.85
N VAL A 108 -4.41 23.14 6.84
CA VAL A 108 -3.22 22.56 7.44
C VAL A 108 -2.09 22.74 6.45
N GLY A 109 -1.17 23.60 6.77
CA GLY A 109 0.02 23.88 5.98
C GLY A 109 1.31 23.52 6.71
N GLY A 110 2.43 23.76 6.05
CA GLY A 110 3.77 23.57 6.59
C GLY A 110 4.55 22.50 5.84
N VAL A 111 5.71 22.15 6.37
CA VAL A 111 6.63 21.17 5.79
C VAL A 111 6.60 19.91 6.64
N VAL A 112 6.51 18.74 6.00
CA VAL A 112 6.70 17.42 6.65
C VAL A 112 7.93 16.76 6.03
N ARG A 113 8.90 16.40 6.88
CA ARG A 113 10.14 15.73 6.50
C ARG A 113 10.00 14.23 6.72
N LEU A 114 10.00 13.49 5.62
CA LEU A 114 9.85 12.02 5.59
C LEU A 114 11.14 11.37 5.11
N GLY A 115 11.72 10.51 5.95
CA GLY A 115 12.78 9.58 5.54
C GLY A 115 12.20 8.22 5.17
N THR A 116 12.70 7.56 4.10
CA THR A 116 12.19 6.27 3.65
C THR A 116 13.24 5.49 2.84
N PRO A 117 13.24 4.14 2.82
CA PRO A 117 14.03 3.37 1.86
C PRO A 117 13.56 3.63 0.43
N GLU A 118 14.50 3.65 -0.55
CA GLU A 118 14.21 3.97 -1.95
C GLU A 118 13.21 2.99 -2.59
N ASP A 119 13.36 1.70 -2.30
CA ASP A 119 12.48 0.66 -2.82
C ASP A 119 11.04 0.83 -2.31
N PHE A 120 10.86 1.15 -1.02
CA PHE A 120 9.55 1.42 -0.45
C PHE A 120 8.94 2.72 -1.00
N ALA A 121 9.77 3.76 -1.18
CA ALA A 121 9.34 5.02 -1.78
C ALA A 121 8.82 4.85 -3.21
N THR A 122 9.45 3.98 -4.00
CA THR A 122 9.06 3.77 -5.40
C THR A 122 7.88 2.83 -5.58
N ALA A 123 7.72 1.81 -4.73
CA ALA A 123 6.66 0.81 -4.89
C ALA A 123 5.35 1.18 -4.19
N HIS A 124 5.43 1.70 -2.98
CA HIS A 124 4.26 1.80 -2.08
C HIS A 124 3.79 3.23 -1.80
N LEU A 125 4.67 4.24 -1.90
CA LEU A 125 4.32 5.61 -1.56
C LEU A 125 3.64 6.45 -2.65
N PRO A 126 3.76 6.21 -3.96
CA PRO A 126 3.23 7.12 -4.96
C PRO A 126 1.74 7.42 -4.79
N ASP A 127 0.91 6.40 -4.65
CA ASP A 127 -0.53 6.56 -4.45
C ASP A 127 -0.89 7.17 -3.09
N VAL A 128 -0.12 6.83 -2.06
CA VAL A 128 -0.29 7.38 -0.70
C VAL A 128 -0.02 8.88 -0.71
N LEU A 129 1.10 9.30 -1.28
CA LEU A 129 1.50 10.71 -1.34
C LEU A 129 0.58 11.52 -2.26
N TRP A 130 0.16 10.95 -3.38
CA TRP A 130 -0.79 11.60 -4.29
C TRP A 130 -2.13 11.92 -3.60
N ARG A 131 -2.71 10.96 -2.89
CA ARG A 131 -3.97 11.17 -2.16
C ARG A 131 -3.80 12.19 -1.03
N PHE A 132 -2.70 12.10 -0.30
CA PHE A 132 -2.39 13.05 0.78
C PHE A 132 -2.23 14.47 0.26
N SER A 133 -1.45 14.68 -0.80
CA SER A 133 -1.23 16.00 -1.39
C SER A 133 -2.51 16.63 -1.95
N ARG A 134 -3.43 15.80 -2.45
CA ARG A 134 -4.75 16.31 -2.88
C ARG A 134 -5.64 16.72 -1.71
N ALA A 135 -5.56 16.00 -0.60
CA ALA A 135 -6.31 16.33 0.61
C ALA A 135 -5.72 17.53 1.36
N HIS A 136 -4.41 17.75 1.26
CA HIS A 136 -3.68 18.79 1.99
C HIS A 136 -2.73 19.57 1.07
N PRO A 137 -3.25 20.39 0.14
CA PRO A 137 -2.45 21.04 -0.90
C PRO A 137 -1.45 22.08 -0.38
N GLN A 138 -1.62 22.55 0.85
CA GLN A 138 -0.70 23.51 1.50
C GLN A 138 0.42 22.82 2.29
N VAL A 139 0.45 21.49 2.36
CA VAL A 139 1.53 20.74 3.00
C VAL A 139 2.62 20.44 1.99
N ALA A 140 3.81 20.95 2.21
CA ALA A 140 4.99 20.57 1.46
C ALA A 140 5.59 19.28 2.04
N LEU A 141 5.92 18.33 1.17
CA LEU A 141 6.56 17.06 1.55
C LEU A 141 8.03 17.09 1.13
N GLU A 142 8.94 17.00 2.10
CA GLU A 142 10.36 16.78 1.87
C GLU A 142 10.69 15.30 2.11
N VAL A 143 10.81 14.54 1.00
CA VAL A 143 11.08 13.09 1.08
C VAL A 143 12.54 12.82 0.75
N GLN A 144 13.22 12.08 1.61
CA GLN A 144 14.60 11.67 1.41
C GLN A 144 14.73 10.16 1.51
N CYS A 145 15.45 9.57 0.54
CA CYS A 145 15.70 8.15 0.48
C CYS A 145 17.12 7.83 0.97
N ASP A 146 17.22 6.83 1.85
CA ASP A 146 18.51 6.34 2.34
C ASP A 146 18.35 4.92 2.93
N PHE A 147 19.44 4.28 3.32
CA PHE A 147 19.43 3.03 4.06
C PHE A 147 18.87 3.22 5.47
N THR A 148 18.18 2.20 5.96
CA THR A 148 17.51 2.20 7.28
C THR A 148 18.42 2.71 8.41
N VAL A 149 19.70 2.30 8.44
CA VAL A 149 20.64 2.72 9.49
C VAL A 149 20.88 4.23 9.45
N ASN A 150 21.09 4.81 8.26
CA ASN A 150 21.28 6.24 8.08
C ASN A 150 20.01 7.02 8.41
N LEU A 151 18.86 6.50 7.99
CA LEU A 151 17.56 7.11 8.29
C LEU A 151 17.30 7.19 9.79
N LEU A 152 17.58 6.12 10.54
CA LEU A 152 17.41 6.09 11.99
C LEU A 152 18.40 7.01 12.72
N ASP A 153 19.65 7.07 12.27
CA ASP A 153 20.64 7.98 12.82
C ASP A 153 20.22 9.45 12.65
N ARG A 154 19.83 9.84 11.44
CA ARG A 154 19.35 11.19 11.14
C ARG A 154 18.02 11.51 11.85
N PHE A 155 17.13 10.52 11.98
CA PHE A 155 15.89 10.63 12.74
C PHE A 155 16.17 10.92 14.24
N SER A 156 17.15 10.24 14.83
CA SER A 156 17.54 10.48 16.21
C SER A 156 18.07 11.91 16.44
N ARG A 157 18.62 12.52 15.40
CA ARG A 157 19.06 13.94 15.40
C ARG A 157 17.94 14.94 15.11
N GLY A 158 16.70 14.46 14.87
CA GLY A 158 15.55 15.31 14.62
C GLY A 158 15.47 15.87 13.20
N GLU A 159 16.22 15.32 12.24
CA GLU A 159 16.22 15.79 10.84
C GLU A 159 14.94 15.40 10.10
N TYR A 160 14.23 14.36 10.56
CA TYR A 160 12.94 13.91 10.04
C TYR A 160 11.84 14.04 11.09
N ASP A 161 10.62 14.31 10.64
CA ASP A 161 9.41 14.28 11.45
C ASP A 161 8.83 12.85 11.50
N LEU A 162 8.91 12.14 10.36
CA LEU A 162 8.52 10.76 10.18
C LEU A 162 9.64 9.99 9.48
N VAL A 163 9.79 8.71 9.83
CA VAL A 163 10.67 7.82 9.08
C VAL A 163 10.05 6.45 8.89
N LEU A 164 10.10 5.94 7.68
CA LEU A 164 9.82 4.55 7.36
C LEU A 164 11.14 3.78 7.36
N CYS A 165 11.18 2.67 8.08
CA CYS A 165 12.40 1.86 8.18
C CYS A 165 12.08 0.39 8.04
N LYS A 166 12.90 -0.31 7.28
CA LYS A 166 12.88 -1.76 7.24
C LYS A 166 13.46 -2.34 8.52
N ARG A 167 12.81 -3.38 9.05
CA ARG A 167 13.26 -4.06 10.28
C ARG A 167 13.10 -5.56 10.17
N GLU A 168 13.76 -6.27 11.06
CA GLU A 168 13.51 -7.70 11.26
C GLU A 168 12.16 -7.88 11.97
N PRO A 169 11.35 -8.93 11.61
CA PRO A 169 10.07 -9.19 12.27
C PRO A 169 10.15 -9.37 13.78
N GLN A 170 11.32 -9.78 14.28
CA GLN A 170 11.61 -9.98 15.70
C GLN A 170 12.59 -8.92 16.26
N GLY A 171 12.81 -7.84 15.50
CA GLY A 171 13.71 -6.76 15.89
C GLY A 171 13.20 -5.92 17.06
N PRO A 172 14.01 -4.96 17.57
CA PRO A 172 13.67 -4.16 18.73
C PRO A 172 12.34 -3.44 18.57
N ALA A 173 11.58 -3.37 19.66
CA ALA A 173 10.31 -2.67 19.71
C ALA A 173 10.47 -1.19 19.37
N GLY A 174 9.59 -0.67 18.54
CA GLY A 174 9.52 0.73 18.17
C GLY A 174 8.83 0.93 16.83
N GLY A 175 8.13 2.05 16.68
CA GLY A 175 7.34 2.37 15.50
C GLY A 175 6.08 1.50 15.34
N VAL A 176 5.24 1.91 14.41
CA VAL A 176 4.02 1.18 14.02
C VAL A 176 4.36 0.36 12.78
N LYS A 177 4.14 -0.96 12.83
CA LYS A 177 4.28 -1.81 11.65
C LYS A 177 3.24 -1.38 10.61
N VAL A 178 3.68 -1.07 9.40
CA VAL A 178 2.81 -0.63 8.31
C VAL A 178 2.80 -1.58 7.14
N TRP A 179 3.85 -2.42 6.99
CA TRP A 179 3.99 -3.34 5.88
C TRP A 179 4.80 -4.57 6.25
N ARG A 180 4.53 -5.72 5.61
CA ARG A 180 5.35 -6.93 5.67
C ARG A 180 5.25 -7.63 4.33
N GLU A 181 6.38 -8.07 3.81
CA GLU A 181 6.47 -8.71 2.51
C GLU A 181 7.54 -9.81 2.46
N PRO A 182 7.31 -10.88 1.69
CA PRO A 182 8.32 -11.89 1.43
C PRO A 182 9.36 -11.35 0.45
N LEU A 183 10.59 -11.83 0.58
CA LEU A 183 11.70 -11.55 -0.32
C LEU A 183 12.02 -12.77 -1.18
N PHE A 184 12.41 -12.52 -2.42
CA PHE A 184 12.73 -13.55 -3.40
C PHE A 184 14.08 -13.26 -4.06
N TRP A 185 14.81 -14.33 -4.40
CA TRP A 185 15.93 -14.24 -5.29
C TRP A 185 15.43 -13.99 -6.71
N VAL A 186 15.99 -12.98 -7.36
CA VAL A 186 15.50 -12.49 -8.65
C VAL A 186 16.66 -12.38 -9.63
N ALA A 187 16.45 -12.92 -10.82
CA ALA A 187 17.35 -12.81 -11.95
C ALA A 187 16.61 -12.40 -13.23
N SER A 188 17.34 -12.10 -14.29
CA SER A 188 16.79 -11.95 -15.64
C SER A 188 17.05 -13.19 -16.48
N ASP A 189 16.29 -13.38 -17.56
CA ASP A 189 16.44 -14.46 -18.54
C ASP A 189 17.85 -14.50 -19.19
N ARG A 190 18.64 -13.44 -19.03
CA ARG A 190 20.01 -13.36 -19.56
C ARG A 190 21.07 -13.99 -18.66
N LEU A 191 20.72 -14.24 -17.39
CA LEU A 191 21.66 -14.83 -16.45
C LEU A 191 21.72 -16.36 -16.62
N ILE A 192 22.90 -16.89 -16.81
CA ILE A 192 23.18 -18.33 -16.75
C ILE A 192 23.85 -18.60 -15.41
N LEU A 193 23.21 -19.40 -14.57
CA LEU A 193 23.76 -19.86 -13.29
C LEU A 193 24.23 -21.29 -13.44
N ASP A 194 25.56 -21.50 -13.45
CA ASP A 194 26.13 -22.81 -13.47
C ASP A 194 25.97 -23.52 -12.12
N ALA A 195 25.58 -24.78 -12.13
CA ALA A 195 25.44 -25.57 -10.92
C ALA A 195 26.80 -25.65 -10.17
N GLY A 196 26.79 -25.22 -8.90
CA GLY A 196 28.00 -25.23 -8.05
C GLY A 196 28.92 -24.01 -8.20
N ALA A 197 28.78 -23.18 -9.22
CA ALA A 197 29.54 -21.94 -9.31
C ALA A 197 29.12 -20.93 -8.24
N PRO A 198 30.04 -20.04 -7.77
CA PRO A 198 29.67 -18.98 -6.84
C PRO A 198 28.57 -18.10 -7.40
N VAL A 199 27.48 -17.87 -6.60
CA VAL A 199 26.34 -17.05 -7.00
C VAL A 199 26.80 -15.61 -7.22
N PRO A 200 26.64 -15.03 -8.42
CA PRO A 200 26.99 -13.64 -8.68
C PRO A 200 25.92 -12.72 -8.10
N LEU A 201 26.26 -11.91 -7.10
CA LEU A 201 25.34 -11.02 -6.40
C LEU A 201 25.38 -9.61 -6.96
N VAL A 202 24.19 -9.05 -7.15
CA VAL A 202 23.96 -7.65 -7.53
C VAL A 202 23.19 -6.98 -6.38
N LEU A 203 23.90 -6.28 -5.51
CA LEU A 203 23.34 -5.77 -4.25
C LEU A 203 23.81 -4.35 -3.94
N ALA A 204 23.08 -3.68 -3.06
CA ALA A 204 23.50 -2.40 -2.52
C ALA A 204 24.76 -2.53 -1.64
N PRO A 205 25.52 -1.43 -1.40
CA PRO A 205 26.63 -1.45 -0.46
C PRO A 205 26.14 -1.58 0.99
N PRO A 206 27.04 -1.96 1.95
CA PRO A 206 26.69 -1.81 3.35
C PRO A 206 26.34 -0.36 3.69
N PRO A 207 25.37 -0.09 4.58
CA PRO A 207 24.74 -1.02 5.52
C PRO A 207 23.33 -1.51 5.09
N ASP A 208 23.17 -1.90 3.83
CA ASP A 208 21.88 -2.34 3.29
C ASP A 208 21.40 -3.66 3.94
N ILE A 209 20.12 -3.69 4.36
CA ILE A 209 19.52 -4.85 5.03
C ILE A 209 19.29 -6.03 4.06
N HIS A 210 18.97 -5.76 2.80
CA HIS A 210 18.82 -6.82 1.78
C HIS A 210 20.14 -7.51 1.52
N ARG A 211 21.22 -6.72 1.42
CA ARG A 211 22.57 -7.30 1.30
C ARG A 211 22.90 -8.23 2.46
N LYS A 212 22.64 -7.78 3.68
CA LYS A 212 22.88 -8.59 4.87
C LYS A 212 22.11 -9.90 4.81
N ARG A 213 20.82 -9.87 4.50
CA ARG A 213 19.96 -11.05 4.42
C ARG A 213 20.40 -12.03 3.33
N ALA A 214 20.76 -11.51 2.15
CA ALA A 214 21.24 -12.33 1.05
C ALA A 214 22.51 -13.10 1.44
N ILE A 215 23.48 -12.40 2.02
CA ILE A 215 24.76 -12.99 2.43
C ILE A 215 24.56 -13.99 3.57
N ASP A 216 23.85 -13.58 4.64
CA ASP A 216 23.58 -14.45 5.80
C ASP A 216 22.87 -15.76 5.37
N ALA A 217 21.91 -15.70 4.44
CA ALA A 217 21.19 -16.86 3.96
C ALA A 217 22.10 -17.81 3.14
N LEU A 218 22.94 -17.27 2.25
CA LEU A 218 23.89 -18.08 1.46
C LEU A 218 24.97 -18.70 2.35
N ASP A 219 25.51 -17.94 3.30
CA ASP A 219 26.53 -18.40 4.25
C ASP A 219 25.97 -19.52 5.15
N ALA A 220 24.73 -19.37 5.66
CA ALA A 220 24.06 -20.40 6.46
C ALA A 220 23.84 -21.71 5.68
N ARG A 221 23.64 -21.63 4.36
CA ARG A 221 23.51 -22.80 3.48
C ARG A 221 24.86 -23.36 3.01
N GLY A 222 25.95 -22.64 3.26
CA GLY A 222 27.27 -22.96 2.71
C GLY A 222 27.33 -22.80 1.19
N ARG A 223 26.45 -21.99 0.60
CA ARG A 223 26.43 -21.76 -0.85
C ARG A 223 27.41 -20.65 -1.23
N PRO A 224 28.47 -20.96 -2.04
CA PRO A 224 29.45 -19.95 -2.44
C PRO A 224 28.84 -18.81 -3.22
N TRP A 225 29.29 -17.60 -2.97
CA TRP A 225 28.85 -16.39 -3.66
C TRP A 225 30.03 -15.47 -3.98
N ARG A 226 29.80 -14.52 -4.89
CA ARG A 226 30.72 -13.42 -5.20
C ARG A 226 29.94 -12.14 -5.47
N MET A 227 30.48 -11.00 -5.15
CA MET A 227 29.89 -9.72 -5.55
C MET A 227 30.19 -9.46 -7.02
N ALA A 228 29.17 -9.42 -7.86
CA ALA A 228 29.27 -9.11 -9.28
C ALA A 228 29.08 -7.62 -9.56
N TYR A 229 28.17 -6.97 -8.80
CA TYR A 229 27.90 -5.55 -8.97
C TYR A 229 27.39 -4.93 -7.66
N THR A 230 27.76 -3.68 -7.42
CA THR A 230 27.29 -2.93 -6.24
C THR A 230 26.85 -1.54 -6.65
N SER A 231 25.63 -1.16 -6.23
CA SER A 231 25.09 0.18 -6.44
C SER A 231 24.17 0.58 -5.29
N PRO A 232 24.24 1.82 -4.78
CA PRO A 232 23.28 2.29 -3.79
C PRO A 232 21.90 2.59 -4.38
N SER A 233 21.77 2.65 -5.71
CA SER A 233 20.53 2.97 -6.41
C SER A 233 19.78 1.70 -6.83
N LEU A 234 18.49 1.63 -6.52
CA LEU A 234 17.59 0.56 -6.97
C LEU A 234 17.55 0.47 -8.50
N ALA A 235 17.56 1.61 -9.20
CA ALA A 235 17.59 1.65 -10.66
C ALA A 235 18.88 1.04 -11.21
N GLY A 236 20.03 1.30 -10.58
CA GLY A 236 21.31 0.70 -10.93
C GLY A 236 21.34 -0.82 -10.71
N ILE A 237 20.76 -1.30 -9.59
CA ILE A 237 20.60 -2.73 -9.31
C ILE A 237 19.72 -3.39 -10.39
N LYS A 238 18.54 -2.81 -10.68
CA LYS A 238 17.63 -3.34 -11.71
C LYS A 238 18.30 -3.39 -13.09
N ALA A 239 19.05 -2.35 -13.47
CA ALA A 239 19.79 -2.32 -14.73
C ALA A 239 20.86 -3.43 -14.82
N ALA A 240 21.60 -3.66 -13.75
CA ALA A 240 22.62 -4.72 -13.68
C ALA A 240 22.00 -6.13 -13.77
N VAL A 241 20.86 -6.36 -13.09
CA VAL A 241 20.11 -7.62 -13.21
C VAL A 241 19.56 -7.78 -14.61
N THR A 242 18.98 -6.74 -15.22
CA THR A 242 18.52 -6.76 -16.62
C THR A 242 19.64 -7.11 -17.59
N ALA A 243 20.86 -6.65 -17.32
CA ALA A 243 22.05 -6.98 -18.12
C ALA A 243 22.56 -8.41 -17.88
N GLY A 244 22.00 -9.17 -16.95
CA GLY A 244 22.43 -10.54 -16.64
C GLY A 244 23.70 -10.62 -15.79
N LEU A 245 24.06 -9.57 -15.05
CA LEU A 245 25.30 -9.56 -14.25
C LEU A 245 25.20 -10.44 -12.99
N GLY A 246 24.00 -10.75 -12.51
CA GLY A 246 23.83 -11.59 -11.34
C GLY A 246 22.41 -11.58 -10.77
N VAL A 247 22.31 -12.09 -9.55
CA VAL A 247 21.09 -12.27 -8.78
C VAL A 247 20.97 -11.15 -7.74
N THR A 248 19.75 -10.65 -7.55
CA THR A 248 19.42 -9.74 -6.45
C THR A 248 18.30 -10.31 -5.58
N ILE A 249 17.92 -9.62 -4.51
CA ILE A 249 16.71 -9.94 -3.76
C ILE A 249 15.71 -8.78 -3.81
N LEU A 250 14.47 -9.11 -4.15
CA LEU A 250 13.37 -8.15 -4.27
C LEU A 250 12.06 -8.76 -3.77
N PRO A 251 11.11 -7.94 -3.30
CA PRO A 251 9.71 -8.35 -3.16
C PRO A 251 9.08 -8.58 -4.54
N LYS A 252 7.98 -9.35 -4.56
CA LYS A 252 7.32 -9.77 -5.80
C LYS A 252 6.77 -8.61 -6.65
N ASP A 253 6.26 -7.58 -6.01
CA ASP A 253 5.68 -6.39 -6.66
C ASP A 253 6.73 -5.44 -7.28
N MET A 254 8.01 -5.68 -7.00
CA MET A 254 9.14 -4.94 -7.60
C MET A 254 9.76 -5.60 -8.83
N LEU A 255 9.22 -6.75 -9.26
CA LEU A 255 9.72 -7.44 -10.43
C LEU A 255 9.53 -6.59 -11.69
N ALA A 256 10.59 -6.38 -12.45
CA ALA A 256 10.54 -5.72 -13.74
C ALA A 256 10.23 -6.75 -14.86
N PRO A 257 9.75 -6.31 -16.03
CA PRO A 257 9.62 -7.18 -17.19
C PRO A 257 10.94 -7.92 -17.50
N GLY A 258 10.88 -9.24 -17.70
CA GLY A 258 12.05 -10.11 -17.90
C GLY A 258 12.77 -10.52 -16.62
N PHE A 259 12.21 -10.21 -15.44
CA PHE A 259 12.67 -10.73 -14.17
C PHE A 259 11.85 -11.94 -13.76
N HIS A 260 12.51 -12.92 -13.18
CA HIS A 260 11.88 -14.13 -12.63
C HIS A 260 12.49 -14.53 -11.28
N ILE A 261 11.72 -15.28 -10.50
CA ILE A 261 12.15 -15.77 -9.20
C ILE A 261 12.93 -17.06 -9.41
N VAL A 262 14.12 -17.14 -8.82
CA VAL A 262 15.09 -18.23 -9.03
C VAL A 262 15.38 -19.08 -7.78
N ASN A 263 14.53 -19.03 -6.75
CA ASN A 263 14.79 -19.70 -5.48
C ASN A 263 14.99 -21.22 -5.62
N ALA A 264 14.01 -21.94 -6.19
CA ALA A 264 14.00 -23.40 -6.21
C ALA A 264 14.88 -24.00 -7.29
N GLU A 265 15.04 -23.33 -8.43
CA GLU A 265 15.74 -23.86 -9.60
C GLU A 265 17.26 -23.91 -9.44
N HIS A 266 17.82 -23.08 -8.54
CA HIS A 266 19.25 -22.88 -8.38
C HIS A 266 19.78 -23.16 -6.97
N ASP A 267 19.04 -23.92 -6.15
CA ASP A 267 19.38 -24.25 -4.75
C ASP A 267 19.70 -23.00 -3.90
N LEU A 268 18.93 -21.93 -4.11
CA LEU A 268 19.04 -20.73 -3.31
C LEU A 268 18.15 -20.86 -2.05
N PRO A 269 18.65 -20.45 -0.88
CA PRO A 269 17.91 -20.57 0.37
C PRO A 269 16.70 -19.64 0.41
N ASP A 270 15.66 -20.03 1.17
CA ASP A 270 14.54 -19.15 1.46
C ASP A 270 15.01 -17.92 2.25
N LEU A 271 14.38 -16.79 1.96
CA LEU A 271 14.67 -15.54 2.62
C LEU A 271 13.56 -15.22 3.64
N PRO A 272 13.92 -14.71 4.83
CA PRO A 272 12.91 -14.26 5.79
C PRO A 272 12.19 -13.02 5.27
N ASP A 273 10.90 -12.89 5.64
CA ASP A 273 10.12 -11.70 5.33
C ASP A 273 10.77 -10.43 5.88
N ILE A 274 10.50 -9.31 5.25
CA ILE A 274 10.89 -8.00 5.75
C ILE A 274 9.68 -7.20 6.22
N GLU A 275 9.83 -6.51 7.34
CA GLU A 275 8.83 -5.56 7.84
C GLU A 275 9.29 -4.13 7.62
N THR A 276 8.33 -3.26 7.31
CA THR A 276 8.52 -1.81 7.33
C THR A 276 7.69 -1.22 8.46
N ALA A 277 8.31 -0.40 9.28
CA ALA A 277 7.67 0.32 10.38
C ALA A 277 7.78 1.83 10.18
N LEU A 278 6.73 2.54 10.56
CA LEU A 278 6.68 4.00 10.61
C LEU A 278 7.04 4.46 12.02
N TYR A 279 8.03 5.33 12.11
CA TYR A 279 8.45 6.01 13.34
C TYR A 279 8.07 7.47 13.24
N ARG A 280 7.53 8.01 14.33
CA ARG A 280 7.18 9.40 14.49
C ARG A 280 8.14 10.04 15.52
N ARG A 281 8.67 11.20 15.23
CA ARG A 281 9.52 11.92 16.17
C ARG A 281 8.74 12.24 17.46
N PRO A 282 9.32 12.01 18.64
CA PRO A 282 8.65 12.31 19.90
C PRO A 282 8.48 13.82 20.10
N GLY A 283 7.47 14.19 20.89
CA GLY A 283 7.17 15.58 21.23
C GLY A 283 6.07 16.22 20.37
N PRO A 284 5.79 17.51 20.57
CA PRO A 284 4.80 18.23 19.79
C PRO A 284 5.28 18.41 18.35
N LEU A 285 4.42 18.07 17.40
CA LEU A 285 4.66 18.19 15.96
C LEU A 285 3.51 18.95 15.29
N PRO A 286 3.76 19.57 14.12
CA PRO A 286 2.69 20.15 13.32
C PRO A 286 1.60 19.12 13.01
N LYS A 287 0.35 19.55 12.98
CA LYS A 287 -0.80 18.68 12.67
C LYS A 287 -0.62 17.92 11.34
N ALA A 288 0.03 18.52 10.37
CA ALA A 288 0.35 17.90 9.08
C ALA A 288 1.13 16.58 9.23
N VAL A 289 2.01 16.48 10.22
CA VAL A 289 2.80 15.27 10.48
C VAL A 289 1.92 14.13 10.96
N ASP A 290 1.01 14.42 11.91
CA ASP A 290 0.07 13.41 12.43
C ASP A 290 -0.89 12.94 11.33
N LEU A 291 -1.40 13.85 10.51
CA LEU A 291 -2.26 13.54 9.37
C LEU A 291 -1.53 12.66 8.33
N LEU A 292 -0.27 12.96 8.00
CA LEU A 292 0.48 12.12 7.08
C LEU A 292 0.76 10.74 7.68
N ALA A 293 1.11 10.66 8.96
CA ALA A 293 1.34 9.39 9.64
C ALA A 293 0.09 8.50 9.62
N GLU A 294 -1.06 9.03 10.00
CA GLU A 294 -2.33 8.30 9.94
C GLU A 294 -2.72 7.91 8.51
N HIS A 295 -2.45 8.79 7.54
CA HIS A 295 -2.75 8.53 6.14
C HIS A 295 -1.89 7.37 5.60
N ILE A 296 -0.59 7.33 5.91
CA ILE A 296 0.31 6.24 5.55
C ILE A 296 -0.19 4.92 6.15
N ILE A 297 -0.45 4.89 7.47
CA ILE A 297 -0.92 3.68 8.16
C ILE A 297 -2.20 3.14 7.52
N ARG A 298 -3.23 3.99 7.37
CA ARG A 298 -4.52 3.58 6.80
C ARG A 298 -4.44 3.12 5.34
N SER A 299 -3.56 3.73 4.55
CA SER A 299 -3.43 3.40 3.13
C SER A 299 -2.72 2.06 2.92
N LEU A 300 -1.70 1.77 3.72
CA LEU A 300 -0.93 0.54 3.61
C LEU A 300 -1.64 -0.65 4.24
N GLU A 301 -2.37 -0.48 5.36
CA GLU A 301 -3.20 -1.55 5.93
C GLU A 301 -4.25 -2.09 4.96
N LYS A 302 -4.82 -1.22 4.12
CA LYS A 302 -5.81 -1.62 3.11
C LYS A 302 -5.22 -2.46 1.98
N THR A 303 -3.96 -2.25 1.65
CA THR A 303 -3.28 -2.95 0.55
C THR A 303 -2.77 -4.34 1.00
N ALA A 304 -2.49 -4.53 2.29
CA ALA A 304 -2.04 -5.80 2.86
C ALA A 304 -3.15 -6.87 2.98
N THR A 305 -4.42 -6.50 2.74
CA THR A 305 -5.60 -7.37 2.94
C THR A 305 -6.30 -7.75 1.63
N GLY A 306 -5.71 -7.37 0.47
CA GLY A 306 -6.29 -7.57 -0.87
C GLY A 306 -5.63 -8.68 -1.69
#